data_375b3c5aa9c1d08d3bf05981173712af
#
_entry.id   375b3c5aa9c1d08d3bf05981173712af
#
_cell.length_a   1.000
_cell.length_b   1.000
_cell.length_c   1.000
_cell.angle_alpha   90.00
_cell.angle_beta   90.00
_cell.angle_gamma   90.00
#
_symmetry.space_group_name_H-M   'P 1'
#
loop_
_entity.id
_entity.type
_entity.pdbx_description
1 polymer ?
#
loop_
_entity_poly.entity_id
_entity_poly.type
_entity_poly.pdbx_seq_one_letter_code
_entity_poly.pdbx_strand_id
1 'polypeptide(L)'
;MLYHLMPSLTDVNFVFNVFRYITFRAAGAVVTALVIAFVLGPIVIKHLQRAKVGQIVREVGPESHWSKAGTPTMGGVIIIISTVLSTLLWAELTNWYTVIALVALIWMGMIGFLDDYLKVVQGKTRGLVARYKMIGQWSFGLALGAFLVFNQISPHASTATAVPFLSDVQARFAAWSFILFTGVVVSGSSNAVNLTDGLDGLAAGLAAIAAVTLGIFAYIAGRFDMSEYLGFFYLPGAGELTIFAVALAGSAIGFLWYNAYPAQVFMGDTGSLALGGALGVMAILLLSLIHI
;
A
#
# COMPACT_ATOMS: atom_id res chain seq x y z
N MET A 1 -5.79 14.37 9.84
CA MET A 1 -5.79 15.74 10.42
C MET A 1 -7.07 16.51 10.12
N LEU A 2 -7.45 16.71 8.86
CA LEU A 2 -8.66 17.46 8.48
C LEU A 2 -9.95 16.85 9.06
N TYR A 3 -10.04 15.52 9.14
CA TYR A 3 -11.16 14.83 9.77
C TYR A 3 -11.40 15.25 11.23
N HIS A 4 -10.34 15.49 12.00
CA HIS A 4 -10.46 15.87 13.40
C HIS A 4 -10.65 17.40 13.58
N LEU A 5 -10.08 18.20 12.69
CA LEU A 5 -10.09 19.66 12.82
C LEU A 5 -11.33 20.31 12.17
N MET A 6 -11.69 19.92 10.94
CA MET A 6 -12.73 20.63 10.20
C MET A 6 -14.14 20.44 10.77
N PRO A 7 -14.56 19.24 11.21
CA PRO A 7 -15.87 19.07 11.82
C PRO A 7 -16.10 19.88 13.12
N SER A 8 -15.04 20.22 13.85
CA SER A 8 -15.15 21.09 15.03
C SER A 8 -15.47 22.55 14.69
N LEU A 9 -15.27 22.95 13.43
CA LEU A 9 -15.55 24.29 12.92
C LEU A 9 -16.95 24.39 12.27
N THR A 10 -17.78 23.35 12.38
CA THR A 10 -19.14 23.32 11.79
C THR A 10 -20.02 24.44 12.34
N ASP A 11 -19.82 24.84 13.60
CA ASP A 11 -20.54 25.96 14.22
C ASP A 11 -20.20 27.32 13.59
N VAL A 12 -19.00 27.44 13.00
CA VAL A 12 -18.57 28.65 12.30
C VAL A 12 -19.12 28.68 10.88
N ASN A 13 -19.08 27.53 10.17
CA ASN A 13 -19.64 27.39 8.84
C ASN A 13 -20.05 25.93 8.57
N PHE A 14 -21.32 25.74 8.20
CA PHE A 14 -21.90 24.43 7.86
C PHE A 14 -21.13 23.65 6.78
N VAL A 15 -20.44 24.33 5.88
CA VAL A 15 -19.63 23.71 4.82
C VAL A 15 -18.58 22.74 5.38
N PHE A 16 -18.06 22.97 6.59
CA PHE A 16 -17.09 22.07 7.21
C PHE A 16 -17.64 20.69 7.56
N ASN A 17 -18.98 20.52 7.57
CA ASN A 17 -19.60 19.22 7.78
C ASN A 17 -19.27 18.20 6.67
N VAL A 18 -18.88 18.66 5.47
CA VAL A 18 -18.51 17.80 4.34
C VAL A 18 -17.32 16.88 4.67
N PHE A 19 -16.42 17.29 5.58
CA PHE A 19 -15.28 16.50 6.02
C PHE A 19 -15.63 15.24 6.83
N ARG A 20 -16.88 15.08 7.25
CA ARG A 20 -17.38 13.83 7.88
C ARG A 20 -17.61 12.72 6.85
N TYR A 21 -17.85 13.07 5.60
CA TYR A 21 -18.18 12.08 4.58
C TYR A 21 -16.92 11.42 3.99
N ILE A 22 -16.88 10.09 4.05
CA ILE A 22 -15.75 9.28 3.53
C ILE A 22 -15.50 9.57 2.05
N THR A 23 -16.58 9.69 1.25
CA THR A 23 -16.48 9.95 -0.21
C THR A 23 -15.79 11.26 -0.52
N PHE A 24 -16.09 12.33 0.21
CA PHE A 24 -15.43 13.62 0.05
C PHE A 24 -13.94 13.53 0.43
N ARG A 25 -13.64 12.90 1.57
CA ARG A 25 -12.27 12.71 2.03
C ARG A 25 -11.46 11.80 1.10
N ALA A 26 -12.08 10.78 0.53
CA ALA A 26 -11.47 9.91 -0.47
C ALA A 26 -11.13 10.68 -1.75
N ALA A 27 -12.05 11.50 -2.27
CA ALA A 27 -11.77 12.38 -3.41
C ALA A 27 -10.62 13.37 -3.12
N GLY A 28 -10.63 13.98 -1.93
CA GLY A 28 -9.54 14.84 -1.49
C GLY A 28 -8.20 14.10 -1.37
N ALA A 29 -8.23 12.86 -0.87
CA ALA A 29 -7.03 12.05 -0.69
C ALA A 29 -6.37 11.66 -2.02
N VAL A 30 -7.14 11.21 -3.01
CA VAL A 30 -6.57 10.86 -4.32
C VAL A 30 -5.96 12.07 -5.02
N VAL A 31 -6.66 13.22 -4.99
CA VAL A 31 -6.15 14.46 -5.60
C VAL A 31 -4.87 14.93 -4.90
N THR A 32 -4.88 14.94 -3.57
CA THR A 32 -3.70 15.33 -2.77
C THR A 32 -2.51 14.42 -3.04
N ALA A 33 -2.73 13.10 -3.08
CA ALA A 33 -1.68 12.14 -3.37
C ALA A 33 -1.07 12.33 -4.77
N LEU A 34 -1.92 12.53 -5.79
CA LEU A 34 -1.50 12.86 -7.15
C LEU A 34 -0.65 14.14 -7.20
N VAL A 35 -1.15 15.22 -6.59
CA VAL A 35 -0.44 16.52 -6.58
C VAL A 35 0.91 16.38 -5.90
N ILE A 36 0.95 15.72 -4.74
CA ILE A 36 2.22 15.49 -4.02
C ILE A 36 3.18 14.68 -4.89
N ALA A 37 2.71 13.60 -5.53
CA ALA A 37 3.55 12.78 -6.41
C ALA A 37 4.11 13.58 -7.60
N PHE A 38 3.30 14.43 -8.23
CA PHE A 38 3.75 15.30 -9.32
C PHE A 38 4.76 16.36 -8.87
N VAL A 39 4.58 16.93 -7.68
CA VAL A 39 5.51 17.93 -7.15
C VAL A 39 6.82 17.29 -6.69
N LEU A 40 6.73 16.14 -6.00
CA LEU A 40 7.91 15.43 -5.49
C LEU A 40 8.70 14.72 -6.60
N GLY A 41 8.03 14.26 -7.66
CA GLY A 41 8.67 13.49 -8.73
C GLY A 41 9.95 14.14 -9.26
N PRO A 42 9.90 15.37 -9.83
CA PRO A 42 11.08 16.03 -10.37
C PRO A 42 12.16 16.30 -9.31
N ILE A 43 11.76 16.56 -8.07
CA ILE A 43 12.69 16.84 -6.96
C ILE A 43 13.48 15.58 -6.61
N VAL A 44 12.76 14.47 -6.41
CA VAL A 44 13.36 13.17 -6.06
C VAL A 44 14.23 12.66 -7.21
N ILE A 45 13.74 12.71 -8.45
CA ILE A 45 14.50 12.27 -9.63
C ILE A 45 15.82 13.03 -9.75
N LYS A 46 15.80 14.36 -9.65
CA LYS A 46 17.03 15.17 -9.68
C LYS A 46 17.98 14.81 -8.54
N HIS A 47 17.47 14.52 -7.36
CA HIS A 47 18.30 14.15 -6.20
C HIS A 47 18.96 12.79 -6.43
N LEU A 48 18.21 11.80 -6.89
CA LEU A 48 18.71 10.47 -7.20
C LEU A 48 19.75 10.48 -8.34
N GLN A 49 19.53 11.28 -9.38
CA GLN A 49 20.49 11.48 -10.47
C GLN A 49 21.81 12.09 -9.97
N ARG A 50 21.74 13.13 -9.12
CA ARG A 50 22.93 13.76 -8.51
C ARG A 50 23.70 12.81 -7.61
N ALA A 51 23.01 11.96 -6.89
CA ALA A 51 23.61 10.94 -6.04
C ALA A 51 24.16 9.75 -6.84
N LYS A 52 24.05 9.76 -8.18
CA LYS A 52 24.46 8.67 -9.09
C LYS A 52 23.81 7.32 -8.71
N VAL A 53 22.56 7.38 -8.20
CA VAL A 53 21.75 6.23 -7.80
C VAL A 53 21.17 5.57 -9.05
N GLY A 54 22.01 5.08 -9.93
CA GLY A 54 21.62 4.42 -11.18
C GLY A 54 21.57 2.91 -11.06
N GLN A 55 20.68 2.26 -11.80
CA GLN A 55 20.61 0.81 -11.84
C GLN A 55 21.86 0.24 -12.53
N ILE A 56 22.51 -0.72 -11.90
CA ILE A 56 23.59 -1.49 -12.51
C ILE A 56 22.94 -2.49 -13.48
N VAL A 57 23.04 -2.23 -14.78
CA VAL A 57 22.55 -3.17 -15.81
C VAL A 57 23.43 -4.41 -15.79
N ARG A 58 22.83 -5.59 -15.67
CA ARG A 58 23.55 -6.86 -15.76
C ARG A 58 23.97 -7.09 -17.21
N GLU A 59 25.25 -7.45 -17.43
CA GLU A 59 25.82 -7.71 -18.76
C GLU A 59 25.11 -8.85 -19.53
N VAL A 60 24.34 -9.69 -18.85
CA VAL A 60 23.67 -10.88 -19.39
C VAL A 60 22.20 -10.61 -19.76
N GLY A 61 21.75 -9.34 -19.86
CA GLY A 61 20.37 -8.97 -20.19
C GLY A 61 20.14 -8.73 -21.69
N PRO A 62 18.85 -8.65 -22.16
CA PRO A 62 18.51 -8.26 -23.53
C PRO A 62 19.09 -6.88 -23.88
N GLU A 63 19.48 -6.65 -25.14
CA GLU A 63 20.05 -5.38 -25.62
C GLU A 63 19.14 -4.16 -25.33
N SER A 64 17.81 -4.35 -25.27
CA SER A 64 16.85 -3.32 -24.89
C SER A 64 17.04 -2.78 -23.46
N HIS A 65 17.74 -3.51 -22.58
CA HIS A 65 18.06 -3.07 -21.22
C HIS A 65 19.27 -2.12 -21.17
N TRP A 66 20.09 -2.07 -22.19
CA TRP A 66 21.27 -1.19 -22.22
C TRP A 66 20.88 0.28 -22.37
N SER A 67 19.76 0.57 -23.03
CA SER A 67 19.21 1.93 -23.12
C SER A 67 18.72 2.48 -21.77
N LYS A 68 18.55 1.60 -20.77
CA LYS A 68 18.11 1.94 -19.40
C LYS A 68 19.27 2.20 -18.43
N ALA A 69 20.52 2.06 -18.89
CA ALA A 69 21.70 2.33 -18.08
C ALA A 69 21.70 3.81 -17.65
N GLY A 70 21.79 4.05 -16.33
CA GLY A 70 21.79 5.41 -15.78
C GLY A 70 20.44 5.94 -15.33
N THR A 71 19.32 5.25 -15.61
CA THR A 71 18.01 5.60 -15.03
C THR A 71 18.06 5.40 -13.52
N PRO A 72 17.72 6.42 -12.71
CA PRO A 72 17.74 6.30 -11.25
C PRO A 72 16.72 5.28 -10.75
N THR A 73 17.04 4.59 -9.66
CA THR A 73 16.14 3.70 -8.92
C THR A 73 15.77 4.33 -7.57
N MET A 74 14.96 3.64 -6.75
CA MET A 74 14.40 4.13 -5.47
C MET A 74 13.28 5.17 -5.64
N GLY A 75 12.64 5.25 -6.79
CA GLY A 75 11.50 6.14 -7.03
C GLY A 75 10.27 5.84 -6.17
N GLY A 76 10.20 4.64 -5.59
CA GLY A 76 9.14 4.25 -4.65
C GLY A 76 9.00 5.16 -3.44
N VAL A 77 10.02 5.92 -3.09
CA VAL A 77 9.95 6.97 -2.05
C VAL A 77 8.86 8.00 -2.37
N ILE A 78 8.64 8.33 -3.66
CA ILE A 78 7.57 9.24 -4.09
C ILE A 78 6.21 8.67 -3.70
N ILE A 79 5.98 7.38 -3.96
CA ILE A 79 4.73 6.69 -3.63
C ILE A 79 4.49 6.71 -2.11
N ILE A 80 5.50 6.31 -1.33
CA ILE A 80 5.38 6.22 0.13
C ILE A 80 5.06 7.60 0.72
N ILE A 81 5.82 8.63 0.39
CA ILE A 81 5.62 9.97 0.95
C ILE A 81 4.25 10.52 0.54
N SER A 82 3.86 10.39 -0.73
CA SER A 82 2.58 10.89 -1.22
C SER A 82 1.39 10.20 -0.54
N THR A 83 1.46 8.87 -0.38
CA THR A 83 0.43 8.10 0.32
C THR A 83 0.35 8.46 1.79
N VAL A 84 1.49 8.50 2.48
CA VAL A 84 1.53 8.82 3.92
C VAL A 84 0.98 10.21 4.17
N LEU A 85 1.47 11.24 3.48
CA LEU A 85 1.03 12.62 3.70
C LEU A 85 -0.44 12.80 3.38
N SER A 86 -0.92 12.21 2.27
CA SER A 86 -2.33 12.28 1.91
C SER A 86 -3.21 11.57 2.95
N THR A 87 -2.84 10.36 3.39
CA THR A 87 -3.59 9.62 4.41
C THR A 87 -3.60 10.37 5.75
N LEU A 88 -2.46 10.89 6.20
CA LEU A 88 -2.39 11.69 7.44
C LEU A 88 -3.28 12.94 7.38
N LEU A 89 -3.42 13.54 6.21
CA LEU A 89 -4.26 14.72 6.03
C LEU A 89 -5.75 14.39 6.11
N TRP A 90 -6.20 13.33 5.40
CA TRP A 90 -7.61 13.08 5.15
C TRP A 90 -8.25 11.98 6.00
N ALA A 91 -7.50 10.95 6.42
CA ALA A 91 -8.05 9.83 7.15
C ALA A 91 -8.25 10.11 8.66
N GLU A 92 -9.07 9.30 9.27
CA GLU A 92 -9.20 9.21 10.72
C GLU A 92 -8.00 8.44 11.30
N LEU A 93 -7.12 9.14 12.01
CA LEU A 93 -5.87 8.59 12.51
C LEU A 93 -6.03 7.75 13.78
N THR A 94 -7.20 7.77 14.41
CA THR A 94 -7.55 6.92 15.56
C THR A 94 -8.09 5.55 15.13
N ASN A 95 -8.38 5.39 13.84
CA ASN A 95 -8.91 4.17 13.28
C ASN A 95 -7.80 3.13 13.03
N TRP A 96 -7.94 1.93 13.62
CA TRP A 96 -6.96 0.86 13.50
C TRP A 96 -6.70 0.39 12.07
N TYR A 97 -7.71 0.36 11.22
CA TYR A 97 -7.55 -0.01 9.80
C TYR A 97 -6.55 0.92 9.10
N THR A 98 -6.69 2.23 9.32
CA THR A 98 -5.79 3.25 8.77
C THR A 98 -4.37 3.12 9.33
N VAL A 99 -4.24 2.98 10.65
CA VAL A 99 -2.93 2.89 11.32
C VAL A 99 -2.15 1.67 10.85
N ILE A 100 -2.80 0.49 10.82
CA ILE A 100 -2.16 -0.76 10.39
C ILE A 100 -1.70 -0.66 8.94
N ALA A 101 -2.52 -0.10 8.04
CA ALA A 101 -2.17 0.06 6.64
C ALA A 101 -0.97 1.01 6.44
N LEU A 102 -0.93 2.14 7.18
CA LEU A 102 0.21 3.05 7.17
C LEU A 102 1.49 2.40 7.69
N VAL A 103 1.39 1.68 8.81
CA VAL A 103 2.55 0.98 9.39
C VAL A 103 3.07 -0.09 8.43
N ALA A 104 2.18 -0.84 7.76
CA ALA A 104 2.55 -1.82 6.75
C ALA A 104 3.32 -1.20 5.58
N LEU A 105 2.79 -0.11 5.03
CA LEU A 105 3.43 0.62 3.92
C LEU A 105 4.83 1.09 4.31
N ILE A 106 4.96 1.71 5.48
CA ILE A 106 6.23 2.25 5.96
C ILE A 106 7.22 1.12 6.28
N TRP A 107 6.79 0.07 6.97
CA TRP A 107 7.65 -1.06 7.36
C TRP A 107 8.22 -1.77 6.14
N MET A 108 7.36 -2.14 5.19
CA MET A 108 7.79 -2.80 3.96
C MET A 108 8.64 -1.87 3.09
N GLY A 109 8.29 -0.57 3.06
CA GLY A 109 9.09 0.45 2.39
C GLY A 109 10.48 0.60 2.99
N MET A 110 10.64 0.52 4.32
CA MET A 110 11.94 0.54 4.97
C MET A 110 12.81 -0.69 4.61
N ILE A 111 12.20 -1.88 4.54
CA ILE A 111 12.93 -3.09 4.11
C ILE A 111 13.43 -2.90 2.68
N GLY A 112 12.57 -2.44 1.78
CA GLY A 112 12.93 -2.17 0.39
C GLY A 112 13.99 -1.06 0.26
N PHE A 113 13.83 0.01 1.04
CA PHE A 113 14.80 1.10 1.08
C PHE A 113 16.19 0.64 1.53
N LEU A 114 16.27 -0.21 2.54
CA LEU A 114 17.53 -0.80 2.99
C LEU A 114 18.17 -1.67 1.90
N ASP A 115 17.36 -2.44 1.17
CA ASP A 115 17.84 -3.26 0.07
C ASP A 115 18.42 -2.42 -1.06
N ASP A 116 17.65 -1.42 -1.52
CA ASP A 116 18.08 -0.49 -2.57
C ASP A 116 19.30 0.34 -2.15
N TYR A 117 19.33 0.83 -0.90
CA TYR A 117 20.45 1.58 -0.36
C TYR A 117 21.75 0.77 -0.37
N LEU A 118 21.70 -0.49 0.05
CA LEU A 118 22.86 -1.39 0.02
C LEU A 118 23.34 -1.66 -1.40
N LYS A 119 22.44 -1.82 -2.35
CA LYS A 119 22.77 -2.04 -3.76
C LYS A 119 23.45 -0.83 -4.39
N VAL A 120 22.85 0.34 -4.18
CA VAL A 120 23.23 1.52 -4.95
C VAL A 120 24.30 2.35 -4.26
N VAL A 121 24.13 2.65 -2.95
CA VAL A 121 25.06 3.52 -2.22
C VAL A 121 26.30 2.76 -1.76
N GLN A 122 26.15 1.52 -1.31
CA GLN A 122 27.29 0.70 -0.86
C GLN A 122 27.91 -0.18 -1.96
N GLY A 123 27.34 -0.17 -3.18
CA GLY A 123 27.85 -0.95 -4.30
C GLY A 123 27.75 -2.48 -4.10
N LYS A 124 26.94 -2.95 -3.14
CA LYS A 124 26.76 -4.37 -2.89
C LYS A 124 25.78 -4.95 -3.92
N THR A 125 26.29 -5.59 -4.96
CA THR A 125 25.50 -6.14 -6.08
C THR A 125 24.36 -7.07 -5.65
N ARG A 126 24.46 -7.73 -4.49
CA ARG A 126 23.42 -8.62 -3.94
C ARG A 126 22.39 -7.91 -3.06
N GLY A 127 22.60 -6.63 -2.72
CA GLY A 127 21.71 -5.89 -1.81
C GLY A 127 21.58 -6.54 -0.42
N LEU A 128 20.39 -6.47 0.15
CA LEU A 128 20.05 -7.15 1.41
C LEU A 128 19.96 -8.65 1.15
N VAL A 129 20.65 -9.45 1.98
CA VAL A 129 20.58 -10.91 1.86
C VAL A 129 19.11 -11.36 2.00
N ALA A 130 18.66 -12.23 1.08
CA ALA A 130 17.25 -12.64 1.00
C ALA A 130 16.65 -13.10 2.33
N ARG A 131 17.44 -13.80 3.18
CA ARG A 131 17.00 -14.24 4.51
C ARG A 131 16.59 -13.07 5.42
N TYR A 132 17.33 -11.96 5.42
CA TYR A 132 17.00 -10.80 6.27
C TYR A 132 15.77 -10.06 5.74
N LYS A 133 15.62 -9.98 4.42
CA LYS A 133 14.41 -9.45 3.78
C LYS A 133 13.18 -10.27 4.19
N MET A 134 13.27 -11.60 4.10
CA MET A 134 12.22 -12.51 4.53
C MET A 134 11.92 -12.39 6.03
N ILE A 135 12.95 -12.33 6.89
CA ILE A 135 12.75 -12.15 8.34
C ILE A 135 11.97 -10.86 8.62
N GLY A 136 12.32 -9.74 7.95
CA GLY A 136 11.62 -8.46 8.13
C GLY A 136 10.15 -8.52 7.68
N GLN A 137 9.86 -9.20 6.57
CA GLN A 137 8.49 -9.38 6.08
C GLN A 137 7.67 -10.30 6.99
N TRP A 138 8.23 -11.44 7.36
CA TRP A 138 7.57 -12.40 8.24
C TRP A 138 7.36 -11.87 9.65
N SER A 139 8.33 -11.14 10.23
CA SER A 139 8.17 -10.55 11.55
C SER A 139 6.97 -9.60 11.62
N PHE A 140 6.78 -8.77 10.58
CA PHE A 140 5.62 -7.91 10.50
C PHE A 140 4.32 -8.71 10.31
N GLY A 141 4.31 -9.65 9.36
CA GLY A 141 3.11 -10.46 9.09
C GLY A 141 2.65 -11.28 10.29
N LEU A 142 3.59 -11.92 11.01
CA LEU A 142 3.28 -12.66 12.22
C LEU A 142 2.81 -11.74 13.37
N ALA A 143 3.46 -10.58 13.55
CA ALA A 143 3.04 -9.59 14.55
C ALA A 143 1.63 -9.05 14.25
N LEU A 144 1.32 -8.76 12.97
CA LEU A 144 -0.01 -8.35 12.54
C LEU A 144 -1.04 -9.46 12.82
N GLY A 145 -0.75 -10.71 12.43
CA GLY A 145 -1.65 -11.83 12.69
C GLY A 145 -1.92 -12.03 14.17
N ALA A 146 -0.89 -11.95 15.01
CA ALA A 146 -1.03 -12.00 16.47
C ALA A 146 -1.86 -10.82 16.98
N PHE A 147 -1.59 -9.60 16.52
CA PHE A 147 -2.36 -8.42 16.89
C PHE A 147 -3.85 -8.59 16.57
N LEU A 148 -4.19 -9.07 15.38
CA LEU A 148 -5.58 -9.28 14.96
C LEU A 148 -6.29 -10.38 15.76
N VAL A 149 -5.57 -11.42 16.19
CA VAL A 149 -6.12 -12.50 17.03
C VAL A 149 -6.42 -12.03 18.45
N PHE A 150 -5.52 -11.24 19.04
CA PHE A 150 -5.66 -10.80 20.43
C PHE A 150 -6.48 -9.52 20.59
N ASN A 151 -6.60 -8.71 19.54
CA ASN A 151 -7.37 -7.46 19.55
C ASN A 151 -8.50 -7.56 18.53
N GLN A 152 -9.73 -7.68 19.00
CA GLN A 152 -10.90 -7.69 18.14
C GLN A 152 -11.16 -6.28 17.58
N ILE A 153 -10.67 -6.01 16.38
CA ILE A 153 -10.97 -4.76 15.64
C ILE A 153 -12.33 -4.83 14.91
N SER A 154 -12.87 -6.02 14.73
CA SER A 154 -14.12 -6.29 14.03
C SER A 154 -15.05 -7.12 14.91
N PRO A 155 -16.39 -6.96 14.81
CA PRO A 155 -17.37 -7.80 15.50
C PRO A 155 -17.34 -9.27 15.02
N HIS A 156 -16.81 -9.53 13.84
CA HIS A 156 -16.59 -10.90 13.34
C HIS A 156 -15.31 -11.50 13.91
N ALA A 157 -15.30 -12.83 14.02
CA ALA A 157 -14.08 -13.52 14.45
C ALA A 157 -12.92 -13.14 13.53
N SER A 158 -11.87 -12.56 14.09
CA SER A 158 -10.69 -12.09 13.37
C SER A 158 -9.96 -13.21 12.60
N THR A 159 -10.27 -14.48 12.89
CA THR A 159 -9.72 -15.67 12.22
C THR A 159 -10.62 -16.22 11.12
N ALA A 160 -11.73 -15.55 10.79
CA ALA A 160 -12.62 -15.95 9.69
C ALA A 160 -12.26 -15.21 8.40
N THR A 161 -12.39 -15.88 7.26
CA THR A 161 -12.30 -15.26 5.94
C THR A 161 -13.46 -15.70 5.08
N ALA A 162 -13.91 -14.80 4.18
CA ALA A 162 -14.95 -15.12 3.22
C ALA A 162 -14.45 -16.16 2.21
N VAL A 163 -15.31 -17.09 1.82
CA VAL A 163 -15.08 -18.00 0.69
C VAL A 163 -15.76 -17.41 -0.52
N PRO A 164 -15.05 -17.18 -1.65
CA PRO A 164 -15.65 -16.59 -2.84
C PRO A 164 -16.81 -17.42 -3.33
N PHE A 165 -17.80 -16.74 -3.91
CA PHE A 165 -19.00 -17.34 -4.50
C PHE A 165 -19.91 -18.10 -3.52
N LEU A 166 -19.56 -18.18 -2.23
CA LEU A 166 -20.35 -18.83 -1.20
C LEU A 166 -20.60 -17.84 -0.06
N SER A 167 -21.68 -17.05 -0.17
CA SER A 167 -22.01 -15.96 0.75
C SER A 167 -22.15 -16.40 2.21
N ASP A 168 -22.56 -17.66 2.46
CA ASP A 168 -22.82 -18.18 3.81
C ASP A 168 -21.68 -19.04 4.37
N VAL A 169 -20.60 -19.24 3.58
CA VAL A 169 -19.48 -20.09 3.98
C VAL A 169 -18.29 -19.24 4.43
N GLN A 170 -17.88 -19.48 5.68
CA GLN A 170 -16.70 -18.87 6.27
C GLN A 170 -15.64 -19.93 6.50
N ALA A 171 -14.43 -19.71 5.99
CA ALA A 171 -13.27 -20.49 6.41
C ALA A 171 -12.78 -19.95 7.76
N ARG A 172 -12.85 -20.74 8.82
CA ARG A 172 -12.36 -20.38 10.15
C ARG A 172 -11.02 -21.04 10.41
N PHE A 173 -10.02 -20.24 10.71
CA PHE A 173 -8.70 -20.72 11.05
C PHE A 173 -8.53 -20.86 12.56
N ALA A 174 -7.72 -21.84 13.00
CA ALA A 174 -7.20 -21.82 14.37
C ALA A 174 -6.28 -20.58 14.53
N ALA A 175 -6.19 -20.01 15.73
CA ALA A 175 -5.43 -18.78 15.97
C ALA A 175 -3.99 -18.85 15.44
N TRP A 176 -3.27 -19.95 15.72
CA TRP A 176 -1.90 -20.15 15.27
C TRP A 176 -1.80 -20.23 13.72
N SER A 177 -2.76 -20.91 13.08
CA SER A 177 -2.76 -21.04 11.60
C SER A 177 -3.11 -19.71 10.93
N PHE A 178 -3.98 -18.88 11.52
CA PHE A 178 -4.25 -17.53 11.03
C PHE A 178 -3.01 -16.63 11.12
N ILE A 179 -2.26 -16.70 12.23
CA ILE A 179 -1.01 -15.95 12.38
C ILE A 179 0.00 -16.33 11.28
N LEU A 180 0.18 -17.62 11.02
CA LEU A 180 1.06 -18.09 9.94
C LEU A 180 0.54 -17.65 8.57
N PHE A 181 -0.76 -17.77 8.34
CA PHE A 181 -1.40 -17.37 7.10
C PHE A 181 -1.20 -15.87 6.80
N THR A 182 -1.34 -15.00 7.81
CA THR A 182 -1.06 -13.57 7.69
C THR A 182 0.39 -13.34 7.28
N GLY A 183 1.35 -14.07 7.86
CA GLY A 183 2.75 -14.02 7.47
C GLY A 183 2.97 -14.40 5.99
N VAL A 184 2.31 -15.46 5.53
CA VAL A 184 2.37 -15.91 4.13
C VAL A 184 1.79 -14.85 3.19
N VAL A 185 0.60 -14.30 3.50
CA VAL A 185 -0.05 -13.30 2.64
C VAL A 185 0.78 -12.02 2.54
N VAL A 186 1.24 -11.49 3.66
CA VAL A 186 2.04 -10.25 3.68
C VAL A 186 3.36 -10.43 2.94
N SER A 187 4.08 -11.52 3.21
CA SER A 187 5.33 -11.82 2.52
C SER A 187 5.10 -12.14 1.04
N GLY A 188 4.07 -12.94 0.73
CA GLY A 188 3.72 -13.33 -0.63
C GLY A 188 3.34 -12.14 -1.50
N SER A 189 2.40 -11.29 -1.06
CA SER A 189 1.96 -10.11 -1.80
C SER A 189 3.10 -9.10 -1.98
N SER A 190 3.90 -8.86 -0.95
CA SER A 190 5.07 -7.97 -1.02
C SER A 190 6.07 -8.45 -2.09
N ASN A 191 6.41 -9.73 -2.09
CA ASN A 191 7.34 -10.27 -3.09
C ASN A 191 6.70 -10.42 -4.47
N ALA A 192 5.39 -10.69 -4.58
CA ALA A 192 4.70 -10.75 -5.86
C ALA A 192 4.74 -9.42 -6.61
N VAL A 193 4.45 -8.30 -5.93
CA VAL A 193 4.57 -6.97 -6.55
C VAL A 193 6.02 -6.65 -6.90
N ASN A 194 6.98 -7.06 -6.07
CA ASN A 194 8.40 -6.88 -6.37
C ASN A 194 8.85 -7.66 -7.62
N LEU A 195 8.34 -8.87 -7.82
CA LEU A 195 8.58 -9.64 -9.04
C LEU A 195 7.88 -9.02 -10.27
N THR A 196 6.75 -8.36 -10.08
CA THR A 196 6.00 -7.67 -11.14
C THR A 196 6.72 -6.40 -11.61
N ASP A 197 7.59 -5.81 -10.80
CA ASP A 197 8.36 -4.59 -11.12
C ASP A 197 9.54 -4.88 -12.08
N GLY A 198 9.28 -5.64 -13.12
CA GLY A 198 10.25 -5.98 -14.18
C GLY A 198 10.12 -5.13 -15.44
N LEU A 199 9.00 -4.46 -15.65
CA LEU A 199 8.70 -3.63 -16.82
C LEU A 199 8.23 -2.24 -16.40
N ASP A 200 8.62 -1.23 -17.19
CA ASP A 200 8.27 0.17 -16.96
C ASP A 200 6.75 0.34 -16.82
N GLY A 201 6.29 0.87 -15.71
CA GLY A 201 4.89 1.17 -15.41
C GLY A 201 4.02 -0.02 -15.00
N LEU A 202 4.46 -1.27 -15.18
CA LEU A 202 3.62 -2.45 -14.96
C LEU A 202 3.19 -2.57 -13.49
N ALA A 203 4.14 -2.58 -12.57
CA ALA A 203 3.84 -2.75 -11.15
C ALA A 203 3.01 -1.59 -10.58
N ALA A 204 3.35 -0.35 -10.94
CA ALA A 204 2.62 0.83 -10.50
C ALA A 204 1.17 0.83 -11.01
N GLY A 205 0.96 0.49 -12.28
CA GLY A 205 -0.38 0.42 -12.89
C GLY A 205 -1.25 -0.67 -12.26
N LEU A 206 -0.73 -1.89 -12.12
CA LEU A 206 -1.47 -3.00 -11.50
C LEU A 206 -1.77 -2.74 -10.03
N ALA A 207 -0.80 -2.18 -9.28
CA ALA A 207 -1.00 -1.83 -7.87
C ALA A 207 -2.07 -0.75 -7.70
N ALA A 208 -2.13 0.24 -8.60
CA ALA A 208 -3.18 1.26 -8.57
C ALA A 208 -4.57 0.64 -8.77
N ILE A 209 -4.74 -0.26 -9.73
CA ILE A 209 -6.01 -0.97 -9.98
C ILE A 209 -6.40 -1.80 -8.75
N ALA A 210 -5.46 -2.57 -8.21
CA ALA A 210 -5.70 -3.39 -7.02
C ALA A 210 -6.09 -2.53 -5.80
N ALA A 211 -5.41 -1.39 -5.60
CA ALA A 211 -5.71 -0.47 -4.51
C ALA A 211 -7.13 0.12 -4.64
N VAL A 212 -7.55 0.55 -5.83
CA VAL A 212 -8.92 1.03 -6.08
C VAL A 212 -9.94 -0.07 -5.78
N THR A 213 -9.69 -1.29 -6.25
CA THR A 213 -10.58 -2.44 -6.02
C THR A 213 -10.75 -2.73 -4.53
N LEU A 214 -9.65 -2.82 -3.78
CA LEU A 214 -9.70 -3.01 -2.33
C LEU A 214 -10.33 -1.80 -1.61
N GLY A 215 -10.15 -0.58 -2.14
CA GLY A 215 -10.81 0.62 -1.65
C GLY A 215 -12.34 0.56 -1.78
N ILE A 216 -12.84 0.04 -2.91
CA ILE A 216 -14.27 -0.18 -3.11
C ILE A 216 -14.79 -1.23 -2.12
N PHE A 217 -14.09 -2.33 -1.92
CA PHE A 217 -14.47 -3.34 -0.93
C PHE A 217 -14.45 -2.78 0.50
N ALA A 218 -13.47 -1.95 0.84
CA ALA A 218 -13.42 -1.26 2.12
C ALA A 218 -14.64 -0.36 2.35
N TYR A 219 -15.03 0.39 1.33
CA TYR A 219 -16.21 1.25 1.38
C TYR A 219 -17.50 0.45 1.57
N ILE A 220 -17.66 -0.65 0.83
CA ILE A 220 -18.82 -1.55 0.93
C ILE A 220 -18.85 -2.20 2.32
N ALA A 221 -17.76 -2.82 2.75
CA ALA A 221 -17.68 -3.53 4.03
C ALA A 221 -17.85 -2.59 5.24
N GLY A 222 -17.48 -1.32 5.10
CA GLY A 222 -17.66 -0.30 6.12
C GLY A 222 -19.10 0.23 6.27
N ARG A 223 -20.03 -0.16 5.38
CA ARG A 223 -21.44 0.29 5.37
C ARG A 223 -22.39 -0.87 5.57
N PHE A 224 -23.24 -0.77 6.56
CA PHE A 224 -24.22 -1.82 6.88
C PHE A 224 -25.15 -2.13 5.71
N ASP A 225 -25.77 -1.08 5.12
CA ASP A 225 -26.72 -1.18 4.01
C ASP A 225 -26.14 -1.87 2.77
N MET A 226 -24.89 -1.52 2.41
CA MET A 226 -24.23 -2.10 1.24
C MET A 226 -23.68 -3.51 1.50
N SER A 227 -23.11 -3.74 2.69
CA SER A 227 -22.58 -5.06 3.04
C SER A 227 -23.69 -6.11 3.13
N GLU A 228 -24.85 -5.77 3.73
CA GLU A 228 -26.00 -6.65 3.79
C GLU A 228 -26.54 -6.97 2.38
N TYR A 229 -26.72 -5.94 1.54
CA TYR A 229 -27.24 -6.12 0.18
C TYR A 229 -26.36 -6.99 -0.72
N LEU A 230 -25.02 -6.83 -0.59
CA LEU A 230 -24.05 -7.54 -1.43
C LEU A 230 -23.51 -8.83 -0.81
N GLY A 231 -23.96 -9.20 0.39
CA GLY A 231 -23.49 -10.42 1.09
C GLY A 231 -22.03 -10.31 1.59
N PHE A 232 -21.55 -9.10 1.87
CA PHE A 232 -20.23 -8.87 2.46
C PHE A 232 -20.31 -8.85 3.99
N PHE A 233 -19.18 -9.11 4.64
CA PHE A 233 -19.07 -8.88 6.08
C PHE A 233 -19.17 -7.38 6.38
N TYR A 234 -20.05 -7.02 7.30
CA TYR A 234 -20.07 -5.67 7.82
C TYR A 234 -18.90 -5.48 8.80
N LEU A 235 -17.99 -4.60 8.46
CA LEU A 235 -16.77 -4.29 9.23
C LEU A 235 -16.81 -2.81 9.64
N PRO A 236 -17.37 -2.48 10.84
CA PRO A 236 -17.45 -1.11 11.30
C PRO A 236 -16.08 -0.43 11.30
N GLY A 237 -16.00 0.76 10.69
CA GLY A 237 -14.75 1.51 10.58
C GLY A 237 -13.84 1.14 9.40
N ALA A 238 -14.08 0.01 8.70
CA ALA A 238 -13.28 -0.38 7.54
C ALA A 238 -13.38 0.62 6.38
N GLY A 239 -14.46 1.43 6.33
CA GLY A 239 -14.60 2.50 5.35
C GLY A 239 -13.46 3.53 5.35
N GLU A 240 -12.75 3.71 6.46
CA GLU A 240 -11.57 4.58 6.52
C GLU A 240 -10.40 4.06 5.67
N LEU A 241 -10.31 2.74 5.51
CA LEU A 241 -9.31 2.12 4.65
C LEU A 241 -9.48 2.52 3.18
N THR A 242 -10.69 2.92 2.75
CA THR A 242 -10.92 3.49 1.42
C THR A 242 -10.05 4.72 1.18
N ILE A 243 -9.90 5.59 2.18
CA ILE A 243 -9.11 6.82 2.05
C ILE A 243 -7.63 6.50 1.83
N PHE A 244 -7.09 5.53 2.59
CA PHE A 244 -5.75 5.02 2.38
C PHE A 244 -5.58 4.39 1.00
N ALA A 245 -6.55 3.56 0.58
CA ALA A 245 -6.53 2.85 -0.69
C ALA A 245 -6.47 3.80 -1.89
N VAL A 246 -7.32 4.84 -1.90
CA VAL A 246 -7.32 5.81 -3.00
C VAL A 246 -6.12 6.76 -2.94
N ALA A 247 -5.58 7.05 -1.76
CA ALA A 247 -4.31 7.76 -1.63
C ALA A 247 -3.16 6.94 -2.23
N LEU A 248 -3.12 5.62 -1.94
CA LEU A 248 -2.14 4.69 -2.52
C LEU A 248 -2.27 4.62 -4.04
N ALA A 249 -3.50 4.49 -4.55
CA ALA A 249 -3.77 4.48 -5.98
C ALA A 249 -3.36 5.81 -6.65
N GLY A 250 -3.74 6.95 -6.07
CA GLY A 250 -3.35 8.27 -6.56
C GLY A 250 -1.84 8.47 -6.61
N SER A 251 -1.14 8.02 -5.56
CA SER A 251 0.33 8.06 -5.50
C SER A 251 0.97 7.17 -6.57
N ALA A 252 0.44 5.97 -6.78
CA ALA A 252 0.93 5.04 -7.80
C ALA A 252 0.69 5.58 -9.21
N ILE A 253 -0.48 6.18 -9.49
CA ILE A 253 -0.78 6.83 -10.77
C ILE A 253 0.12 8.06 -10.98
N GLY A 254 0.32 8.89 -9.95
CA GLY A 254 1.23 10.02 -10.03
C GLY A 254 2.68 9.60 -10.28
N PHE A 255 3.13 8.53 -9.66
CA PHE A 255 4.44 7.93 -9.93
C PHE A 255 4.52 7.33 -11.34
N LEU A 256 3.45 6.71 -11.83
CA LEU A 256 3.38 6.10 -13.16
C LEU A 256 3.71 7.11 -14.27
N TRP A 257 3.40 8.39 -14.09
CA TRP A 257 3.78 9.44 -15.02
C TRP A 257 5.29 9.50 -15.31
N TYR A 258 6.11 9.21 -14.30
CA TYR A 258 7.57 9.19 -14.40
C TYR A 258 8.13 7.81 -14.68
N ASN A 259 7.37 6.76 -14.41
CA ASN A 259 7.78 5.37 -14.56
C ASN A 259 7.25 4.71 -15.84
N ALA A 260 6.30 5.35 -16.56
CA ALA A 260 5.84 4.87 -17.87
C ALA A 260 6.99 4.89 -18.90
N TYR A 261 6.94 3.95 -19.84
CA TYR A 261 7.98 3.81 -20.86
C TYR A 261 8.09 5.06 -21.76
N PRO A 262 9.31 5.61 -22.00
CA PRO A 262 10.58 5.25 -21.36
C PRO A 262 10.72 5.84 -19.95
N ALA A 263 10.98 4.98 -18.96
CA ALA A 263 10.99 5.38 -17.56
C ALA A 263 12.09 6.40 -17.21
N GLN A 264 11.71 7.48 -16.54
CA GLN A 264 12.62 8.49 -15.98
C GLN A 264 13.19 8.07 -14.62
N VAL A 265 12.50 7.17 -13.93
CA VAL A 265 12.89 6.62 -12.63
C VAL A 265 12.27 5.23 -12.44
N PHE A 266 13.03 4.30 -11.88
CA PHE A 266 12.52 2.98 -11.49
C PHE A 266 12.01 3.01 -10.06
N MET A 267 10.98 2.18 -9.80
CA MET A 267 10.34 2.07 -8.48
C MET A 267 11.33 1.56 -7.44
N GLY A 268 12.04 0.50 -7.76
CA GLY A 268 12.94 -0.22 -6.86
C GLY A 268 12.22 -1.06 -5.81
N ASP A 269 13.00 -1.79 -5.03
CA ASP A 269 12.48 -2.60 -3.93
C ASP A 269 11.76 -1.74 -2.87
N THR A 270 12.16 -0.47 -2.73
CA THR A 270 11.51 0.51 -1.85
C THR A 270 10.02 0.64 -2.12
N GLY A 271 9.63 0.81 -3.38
CA GLY A 271 8.22 1.02 -3.74
C GLY A 271 7.46 -0.29 -3.89
N SER A 272 8.06 -1.27 -4.55
CA SER A 272 7.39 -2.53 -4.88
C SER A 272 7.05 -3.35 -3.64
N LEU A 273 7.96 -3.43 -2.64
CA LEU A 273 7.66 -4.10 -1.38
C LEU A 273 6.62 -3.35 -0.56
N ALA A 274 6.69 -2.00 -0.55
CA ALA A 274 5.72 -1.18 0.15
C ALA A 274 4.30 -1.36 -0.42
N LEU A 275 4.15 -1.26 -1.74
CA LEU A 275 2.87 -1.47 -2.42
C LEU A 275 2.31 -2.86 -2.16
N GLY A 276 3.12 -3.90 -2.39
CA GLY A 276 2.67 -5.28 -2.21
C GLY A 276 2.31 -5.59 -0.76
N GLY A 277 3.10 -5.12 0.21
CA GLY A 277 2.80 -5.28 1.62
C GLY A 277 1.53 -4.56 2.05
N ALA A 278 1.32 -3.32 1.59
CA ALA A 278 0.11 -2.55 1.86
C ALA A 278 -1.13 -3.23 1.27
N LEU A 279 -1.09 -3.68 0.02
CA LEU A 279 -2.20 -4.41 -0.62
C LEU A 279 -2.52 -5.71 0.10
N GLY A 280 -1.50 -6.51 0.48
CA GLY A 280 -1.71 -7.74 1.24
C GLY A 280 -2.35 -7.50 2.60
N VAL A 281 -1.92 -6.45 3.31
CA VAL A 281 -2.50 -6.07 4.60
C VAL A 281 -3.93 -5.58 4.44
N MET A 282 -4.23 -4.75 3.43
CA MET A 282 -5.60 -4.32 3.16
C MET A 282 -6.54 -5.51 2.95
N ALA A 283 -6.09 -6.51 2.19
CA ALA A 283 -6.89 -7.71 1.94
C ALA A 283 -7.13 -8.54 3.21
N ILE A 284 -6.13 -8.66 4.09
CA ILE A 284 -6.29 -9.31 5.39
C ILE A 284 -7.31 -8.56 6.25
N LEU A 285 -7.20 -7.23 6.32
CA LEU A 285 -8.09 -6.39 7.12
C LEU A 285 -9.55 -6.44 6.65
N LEU A 286 -9.76 -6.61 5.36
CA LEU A 286 -11.09 -6.73 4.77
C LEU A 286 -11.66 -8.15 4.83
N LEU A 287 -10.94 -9.11 5.39
CA LEU A 287 -11.30 -10.54 5.40
C LEU A 287 -11.58 -11.09 3.97
N SER A 288 -11.04 -10.42 2.96
CA SER A 288 -11.33 -10.66 1.53
C SER A 288 -10.14 -11.29 0.81
N LEU A 289 -9.40 -12.17 1.48
CA LEU A 289 -8.13 -12.74 1.02
C LEU A 289 -8.21 -13.52 -0.29
N ILE A 290 -9.39 -13.91 -0.68
CA ILE A 290 -9.57 -14.77 -1.86
C ILE A 290 -9.67 -13.95 -3.16
N HIS A 291 -9.87 -12.64 -3.06
CA HIS A 291 -9.90 -11.75 -4.22
C HIS A 291 -8.50 -11.27 -4.68
N ILE A 292 -7.45 -11.65 -3.96
CA ILE A 292 -6.05 -11.38 -4.34
C ILE A 292 -5.49 -12.52 -5.18
#